data_eeb1e91d8602746b9d88d2388faba876
#
_entry.id   eeb1e91d8602746b9d88d2388faba876
#
_cell.length_a   1.000
_cell.length_b   1.000
_cell.length_c   1.000
_cell.angle_alpha   90.00
_cell.angle_beta   90.00
_cell.angle_gamma   90.00
#
_symmetry.space_group_name_H-M   'P 1'
#
loop_
_entity.id
_entity.type
_entity.pdbx_description
1 polymer ?
#
loop_
_entity_poly.entity_id
_entity_poly.type
_entity_poly.pdbx_seq_one_letter_code
_entity_poly.pdbx_strand_id
1 'polypeptide(L)'
;MSEAEQIKHYDKTGNTSAAWILAADCLQAAARILKTHRDRFDPMQLKVGDNVPDEGKILFPELMLTGFAVECLLKALWLKHGNKLAVRGKYVGVKGAADHALLQLADTVGLHLNRRARDVLKRLAIIMTSGGRYPIPRDWSARRVQKFRGGGKGLPEFWQQPTDDRTTERVVAALEKELDA
;
A
#
# COMPACT_ATOMS: atom_id res chain seq x y z
N MET A 1 -0.58 -25.62 -24.40
CA MET A 1 0.53 -25.22 -23.53
C MET A 1 0.69 -26.30 -22.48
N SER A 2 1.85 -26.94 -22.39
CA SER A 2 2.15 -27.95 -21.39
C SER A 2 2.26 -27.34 -19.98
N GLU A 3 2.17 -28.17 -18.94
CA GLU A 3 2.36 -27.70 -17.55
C GLU A 3 3.72 -27.02 -17.36
N ALA A 4 4.79 -27.56 -17.93
CA ALA A 4 6.12 -26.99 -17.88
C ALA A 4 6.19 -25.59 -18.54
N GLU A 5 5.49 -25.38 -19.64
CA GLU A 5 5.39 -24.06 -20.29
C GLU A 5 4.58 -23.08 -19.45
N GLN A 6 3.52 -23.53 -18.77
CA GLN A 6 2.73 -22.70 -17.86
C GLN A 6 3.57 -22.24 -16.66
N ILE A 7 4.31 -23.14 -16.04
CA ILE A 7 5.23 -22.83 -14.94
C ILE A 7 6.28 -21.81 -15.39
N LYS A 8 6.91 -22.02 -16.56
CA LYS A 8 7.88 -21.10 -17.11
C LYS A 8 7.28 -19.71 -17.38
N HIS A 9 6.04 -19.68 -17.91
CA HIS A 9 5.33 -18.41 -18.13
C HIS A 9 5.02 -17.68 -16.81
N TYR A 10 4.52 -18.41 -15.80
CA TYR A 10 4.27 -17.89 -14.46
C TYR A 10 5.53 -17.28 -13.85
N ASP A 11 6.64 -18.03 -13.84
CA ASP A 11 7.92 -17.57 -13.28
C ASP A 11 8.45 -16.33 -14.04
N LYS A 12 8.33 -16.33 -15.38
CA LYS A 12 8.72 -15.19 -16.21
C LYS A 12 7.92 -13.94 -15.83
N THR A 13 6.59 -14.04 -15.79
CA THR A 13 5.71 -12.92 -15.47
C THR A 13 5.97 -12.41 -14.04
N GLY A 14 6.03 -13.33 -13.07
CA GLY A 14 6.26 -12.99 -11.66
C GLY A 14 7.63 -12.36 -11.38
N ASN A 15 8.62 -12.60 -12.25
CA ASN A 15 9.98 -12.04 -12.14
C ASN A 15 10.24 -10.90 -13.14
N THR A 16 9.21 -10.34 -13.78
CA THR A 16 9.35 -9.19 -14.67
C THR A 16 8.93 -7.91 -13.93
N SER A 17 9.88 -6.99 -13.69
CA SER A 17 9.60 -5.73 -12.99
C SER A 17 8.47 -4.93 -13.66
N ALA A 18 8.43 -4.88 -15.00
CA ALA A 18 7.39 -4.19 -15.75
C ALA A 18 5.96 -4.72 -15.46
N ALA A 19 5.80 -6.01 -15.14
CA ALA A 19 4.49 -6.57 -14.78
C ALA A 19 3.99 -6.00 -13.43
N TRP A 20 4.89 -5.81 -12.48
CA TRP A 20 4.55 -5.21 -11.18
C TRP A 20 4.34 -3.70 -11.27
N ILE A 21 5.09 -3.00 -12.14
CA ILE A 21 4.86 -1.58 -12.44
C ILE A 21 3.48 -1.40 -13.06
N LEU A 22 3.12 -2.19 -14.06
CA LEU A 22 1.79 -2.13 -14.68
C LEU A 22 0.67 -2.40 -13.66
N ALA A 23 0.86 -3.37 -12.77
CA ALA A 23 -0.09 -3.62 -11.68
C ALA A 23 -0.22 -2.41 -10.74
N ALA A 24 0.90 -1.76 -10.40
CA ALA A 24 0.91 -0.55 -9.60
C ALA A 24 0.16 0.60 -10.29
N ASP A 25 0.38 0.81 -11.58
CA ASP A 25 -0.29 1.84 -12.38
C ASP A 25 -1.81 1.65 -12.41
N CYS A 26 -2.27 0.41 -12.60
CA CYS A 26 -3.70 0.08 -12.55
C CYS A 26 -4.31 0.40 -11.18
N LEU A 27 -3.63 0.03 -10.09
CA LEU A 27 -4.07 0.28 -8.73
C LEU A 27 -4.07 1.78 -8.40
N GLN A 28 -3.04 2.52 -8.82
CA GLN A 28 -2.98 3.97 -8.66
C GLN A 28 -4.08 4.68 -9.47
N ALA A 29 -4.37 4.23 -10.69
CA ALA A 29 -5.45 4.79 -11.50
C ALA A 29 -6.80 4.64 -10.79
N ALA A 30 -7.10 3.45 -10.26
CA ALA A 30 -8.31 3.20 -9.49
C ALA A 30 -8.36 4.04 -8.19
N ALA A 31 -7.25 4.12 -7.45
CA ALA A 31 -7.14 4.94 -6.25
C ALA A 31 -7.39 6.42 -6.54
N ARG A 32 -6.86 6.98 -7.64
CA ARG A 32 -7.12 8.37 -8.04
C ARG A 32 -8.58 8.66 -8.34
N ILE A 33 -9.30 7.72 -8.97
CA ILE A 33 -10.74 7.85 -9.22
C ILE A 33 -11.49 7.92 -7.89
N LEU A 34 -11.22 7.00 -6.97
CA LEU A 34 -11.83 6.99 -5.64
C LEU A 34 -11.49 8.27 -4.86
N LYS A 35 -10.23 8.70 -4.89
CA LYS A 35 -9.79 9.95 -4.24
C LYS A 35 -10.57 11.15 -4.73
N THR A 36 -10.81 11.27 -6.03
CA THR A 36 -11.59 12.37 -6.60
C THR A 36 -13.03 12.40 -6.07
N HIS A 37 -13.62 11.23 -5.82
CA HIS A 37 -14.94 11.14 -5.18
C HIS A 37 -14.88 11.47 -3.69
N ARG A 38 -13.91 10.91 -2.97
CA ARG A 38 -13.70 11.17 -1.53
C ARG A 38 -13.50 12.65 -1.24
N ASP A 39 -12.75 13.36 -2.06
CA ASP A 39 -12.41 14.77 -1.84
C ASP A 39 -13.63 15.71 -1.98
N ARG A 40 -14.80 15.20 -2.42
CA ARG A 40 -16.09 15.91 -2.37
C ARG A 40 -16.76 15.82 -1.01
N PHE A 41 -16.30 14.93 -0.13
CA PHE A 41 -16.86 14.70 1.18
C PHE A 41 -16.09 15.49 2.23
N ASP A 42 -16.83 16.30 3.01
CA ASP A 42 -16.31 17.00 4.19
C ASP A 42 -16.76 16.27 5.46
N PRO A 43 -15.88 15.52 6.14
CA PRO A 43 -16.25 14.82 7.35
C PRO A 43 -16.66 15.75 8.50
N MET A 44 -16.33 17.05 8.46
CA MET A 44 -16.73 18.03 9.47
C MET A 44 -18.23 18.39 9.39
N GLN A 45 -18.90 18.02 8.31
CA GLN A 45 -20.33 18.22 8.17
C GLN A 45 -21.17 17.08 8.78
N LEU A 46 -20.56 15.95 9.14
CA LEU A 46 -21.25 14.84 9.81
C LEU A 46 -21.54 15.17 11.28
N LYS A 47 -22.77 14.88 11.68
CA LYS A 47 -23.17 14.86 13.08
C LYS A 47 -23.16 13.44 13.63
N VAL A 48 -23.05 13.32 14.94
CA VAL A 48 -23.16 12.01 15.60
C VAL A 48 -24.54 11.40 15.31
N GLY A 49 -24.57 10.21 14.71
CA GLY A 49 -25.78 9.52 14.31
C GLY A 49 -26.16 9.64 12.84
N ASP A 50 -25.46 10.49 12.07
CA ASP A 50 -25.68 10.58 10.63
C ASP A 50 -25.13 9.33 9.91
N ASN A 51 -25.79 8.94 8.81
CA ASN A 51 -25.25 7.95 7.91
C ASN A 51 -24.08 8.54 7.12
N VAL A 52 -22.94 7.85 7.13
CA VAL A 52 -21.80 8.21 6.30
C VAL A 52 -22.18 8.05 4.83
N PRO A 53 -22.10 9.10 4.00
CA PRO A 53 -22.38 9.01 2.57
C PRO A 53 -21.35 8.14 1.85
N ASP A 54 -21.63 7.74 0.61
CA ASP A 54 -20.77 6.81 -0.13
C ASP A 54 -19.37 7.39 -0.38
N GLU A 55 -19.25 8.69 -0.56
CA GLU A 55 -17.98 9.40 -0.67
C GLU A 55 -17.11 9.23 0.58
N GLY A 56 -17.69 9.16 1.76
CA GLY A 56 -16.96 8.90 3.01
C GLY A 56 -16.59 7.43 3.18
N LYS A 57 -17.40 6.50 2.65
CA LYS A 57 -17.16 5.05 2.75
C LYS A 57 -15.99 4.56 1.88
N ILE A 58 -15.64 5.29 0.82
CA ILE A 58 -14.57 4.89 -0.12
C ILE A 58 -13.16 5.20 0.36
N LEU A 59 -12.97 5.87 1.51
CA LEU A 59 -11.66 6.22 2.06
C LEU A 59 -10.75 4.98 2.23
N PHE A 60 -11.23 3.94 2.91
CA PHE A 60 -10.42 2.74 3.15
C PHE A 60 -10.13 1.94 1.87
N PRO A 61 -11.08 1.71 0.97
CA PRO A 61 -10.80 1.14 -0.35
C PRO A 61 -9.75 1.92 -1.14
N GLU A 62 -9.81 3.25 -1.16
CA GLU A 62 -8.82 4.09 -1.84
C GLU A 62 -7.42 3.92 -1.23
N LEU A 63 -7.30 4.03 0.09
CA LEU A 63 -6.02 3.86 0.79
C LEU A 63 -5.47 2.43 0.67
N MET A 64 -6.33 1.42 0.63
CA MET A 64 -5.94 0.03 0.40
C MET A 64 -5.33 -0.15 -1.00
N LEU A 65 -5.98 0.38 -2.05
CA LEU A 65 -5.44 0.33 -3.41
C LEU A 65 -4.10 1.07 -3.51
N THR A 66 -3.99 2.23 -2.85
CA THR A 66 -2.75 2.99 -2.75
C THR A 66 -1.64 2.17 -2.08
N GLY A 67 -1.94 1.48 -1.00
CA GLY A 67 -0.99 0.59 -0.31
C GLY A 67 -0.53 -0.57 -1.18
N PHE A 68 -1.44 -1.22 -1.91
CA PHE A 68 -1.09 -2.28 -2.86
C PHE A 68 -0.25 -1.77 -4.03
N ALA A 69 -0.51 -0.56 -4.53
CA ALA A 69 0.32 0.07 -5.56
C ALA A 69 1.75 0.26 -5.08
N VAL A 70 1.94 0.81 -3.87
CA VAL A 70 3.27 0.96 -3.24
C VAL A 70 3.95 -0.39 -3.07
N GLU A 71 3.23 -1.44 -2.64
CA GLU A 71 3.77 -2.78 -2.52
C GLU A 71 4.26 -3.33 -3.86
N CYS A 72 3.49 -3.14 -4.93
CA CYS A 72 3.88 -3.55 -6.28
C CYS A 72 5.16 -2.85 -6.75
N LEU A 73 5.30 -1.54 -6.52
CA LEU A 73 6.53 -0.79 -6.85
C LEU A 73 7.73 -1.27 -6.03
N LEU A 74 7.57 -1.57 -4.75
CA LEU A 74 8.63 -2.14 -3.90
C LEU A 74 9.07 -3.52 -4.41
N LYS A 75 8.12 -4.36 -4.84
CA LYS A 75 8.41 -5.66 -5.45
C LYS A 75 9.09 -5.52 -6.83
N ALA A 76 8.70 -4.52 -7.62
CA ALA A 76 9.38 -4.19 -8.87
C ALA A 76 10.85 -3.80 -8.63
N LEU A 77 11.11 -2.99 -7.60
CA LEU A 77 12.47 -2.58 -7.22
C LEU A 77 13.29 -3.77 -6.70
N TRP A 78 12.68 -4.68 -5.92
CA TRP A 78 13.30 -5.94 -5.51
C TRP A 78 13.77 -6.78 -6.70
N LEU A 79 12.95 -6.89 -7.75
CA LEU A 79 13.29 -7.58 -8.99
C LEU A 79 14.41 -6.87 -9.76
N LYS A 80 14.40 -5.54 -9.79
CA LYS A 80 15.45 -4.74 -10.42
C LYS A 80 16.82 -4.98 -9.77
N HIS A 81 16.87 -5.26 -8.48
CA HIS A 81 18.07 -5.66 -7.76
C HIS A 81 18.51 -7.11 -8.05
N GLY A 82 17.96 -7.76 -9.10
CA GLY A 82 18.35 -9.11 -9.53
C GLY A 82 17.75 -10.25 -8.71
N ASN A 83 16.80 -9.96 -7.83
CA ASN A 83 16.13 -10.95 -7.00
C ASN A 83 14.96 -11.61 -7.72
N LYS A 84 14.27 -12.57 -7.07
CA LYS A 84 13.12 -13.29 -7.63
C LYS A 84 11.93 -13.23 -6.69
N LEU A 85 10.72 -13.23 -7.28
CA LEU A 85 9.43 -13.34 -6.58
C LEU A 85 8.68 -14.62 -6.94
N ALA A 86 9.08 -15.30 -8.03
CA ALA A 86 8.47 -16.55 -8.47
C ALA A 86 9.56 -17.58 -8.82
N VAL A 87 9.40 -18.82 -8.34
CA VAL A 87 10.32 -19.92 -8.57
C VAL A 87 9.55 -21.22 -8.70
N ARG A 88 9.73 -21.95 -9.80
CA ARG A 88 9.10 -23.24 -10.06
C ARG A 88 7.57 -23.22 -9.91
N GLY A 89 6.93 -22.19 -10.48
CA GLY A 89 5.48 -22.01 -10.43
C GLY A 89 4.92 -21.59 -9.08
N LYS A 90 5.76 -21.12 -8.15
CA LYS A 90 5.33 -20.66 -6.83
C LYS A 90 5.78 -19.23 -6.57
N TYR A 91 4.89 -18.43 -6.03
CA TYR A 91 5.26 -17.13 -5.48
C TYR A 91 6.02 -17.34 -4.16
N VAL A 92 7.21 -16.74 -4.06
CA VAL A 92 8.10 -16.88 -2.90
C VAL A 92 8.22 -15.59 -2.07
N GLY A 93 7.68 -14.48 -2.58
CA GLY A 93 7.72 -13.19 -1.90
C GLY A 93 9.10 -12.56 -1.85
N VAL A 94 9.21 -11.48 -1.08
CA VAL A 94 10.46 -10.79 -0.79
C VAL A 94 11.13 -11.43 0.41
N LYS A 95 12.35 -11.94 0.24
CA LYS A 95 13.09 -12.56 1.33
C LYS A 95 13.36 -11.52 2.43
N GLY A 96 12.94 -11.80 3.66
CA GLY A 96 13.14 -10.92 4.82
C GLY A 96 11.99 -9.93 5.07
N ALA A 97 10.94 -9.95 4.26
CA ALA A 97 9.74 -9.15 4.50
C ALA A 97 8.48 -9.97 4.28
N ALA A 98 7.49 -9.77 5.13
CA ALA A 98 6.16 -10.34 4.92
C ALA A 98 5.39 -9.54 3.85
N ASP A 99 4.47 -10.21 3.15
CA ASP A 99 3.53 -9.51 2.26
C ASP A 99 2.71 -8.48 3.06
N HIS A 100 2.45 -7.35 2.42
CA HIS A 100 1.77 -6.18 3.01
C HIS A 100 2.55 -5.45 4.11
N ALA A 101 3.74 -5.90 4.49
CA ALA A 101 4.61 -5.22 5.45
C ALA A 101 5.42 -4.11 4.76
N LEU A 102 4.75 -3.05 4.27
CA LEU A 102 5.34 -2.02 3.41
C LEU A 102 6.66 -1.45 3.94
N LEU A 103 6.77 -1.26 5.26
CA LEU A 103 7.99 -0.71 5.85
C LEU A 103 9.15 -1.70 5.80
N GLN A 104 8.89 -3.00 6.06
CA GLN A 104 9.92 -4.03 5.93
C GLN A 104 10.35 -4.20 4.47
N LEU A 105 9.40 -4.16 3.54
CA LEU A 105 9.69 -4.18 2.10
C LEU A 105 10.58 -3.01 1.70
N ALA A 106 10.23 -1.78 2.13
CA ALA A 106 11.03 -0.59 1.85
C ALA A 106 12.45 -0.68 2.42
N ASP A 107 12.59 -1.15 3.66
CA ASP A 107 13.89 -1.35 4.30
C ASP A 107 14.70 -2.44 3.57
N THR A 108 14.05 -3.53 3.14
CA THR A 108 14.70 -4.63 2.43
C THR A 108 15.23 -4.24 1.04
N VAL A 109 14.52 -3.35 0.33
CA VAL A 109 15.00 -2.83 -0.97
C VAL A 109 15.94 -1.62 -0.82
N GLY A 110 16.26 -1.20 0.41
CA GLY A 110 17.15 -0.08 0.66
C GLY A 110 16.56 1.31 0.38
N LEU A 111 15.23 1.43 0.35
CA LEU A 111 14.58 2.72 0.10
C LEU A 111 14.72 3.64 1.31
N HIS A 112 15.44 4.76 1.14
CA HIS A 112 15.62 5.75 2.19
C HIS A 112 14.37 6.60 2.42
N LEU A 113 13.72 6.39 3.56
CA LEU A 113 12.50 7.07 3.94
C LEU A 113 12.68 7.93 5.19
N ASN A 114 12.22 9.17 5.14
CA ASN A 114 12.12 10.00 6.33
C ASN A 114 11.04 9.47 7.29
N ARG A 115 11.05 9.95 8.54
CA ARG A 115 10.11 9.50 9.58
C ARG A 115 8.65 9.59 9.17
N ARG A 116 8.25 10.65 8.47
CA ARG A 116 6.86 10.86 8.04
C ARG A 116 6.43 9.81 7.01
N ALA A 117 7.26 9.54 6.01
CA ALA A 117 7.01 8.50 5.00
C ALA A 117 6.89 7.12 5.67
N ARG A 118 7.77 6.81 6.64
CA ARG A 118 7.70 5.58 7.42
C ARG A 118 6.37 5.44 8.19
N ASP A 119 5.89 6.53 8.79
CA ASP A 119 4.61 6.53 9.51
C ASP A 119 3.41 6.35 8.57
N VAL A 120 3.45 6.94 7.36
CA VAL A 120 2.44 6.71 6.32
C VAL A 120 2.41 5.25 5.88
N LEU A 121 3.57 4.65 5.56
CA LEU A 121 3.64 3.25 5.14
C LEU A 121 3.12 2.29 6.22
N LYS A 122 3.38 2.57 7.50
CA LYS A 122 2.81 1.77 8.62
C LYS A 122 1.27 1.81 8.61
N ARG A 123 0.68 2.98 8.42
CA ARG A 123 -0.79 3.12 8.38
C ARG A 123 -1.39 2.43 7.16
N LEU A 124 -0.79 2.61 5.98
CA LEU A 124 -1.23 1.91 4.76
C LEU A 124 -1.18 0.39 4.96
N ALA A 125 -0.11 -0.16 5.55
CA ALA A 125 0.01 -1.58 5.84
C ALA A 125 -1.11 -2.10 6.76
N ILE A 126 -1.52 -1.32 7.78
CA ILE A 126 -2.66 -1.65 8.64
C ILE A 126 -3.96 -1.66 7.82
N ILE A 127 -4.18 -0.65 6.97
CA ILE A 127 -5.39 -0.54 6.14
C ILE A 127 -5.48 -1.69 5.13
N MET A 128 -4.37 -2.06 4.50
CA MET A 128 -4.30 -3.20 3.55
C MET A 128 -4.68 -4.53 4.20
N THR A 129 -4.32 -4.72 5.46
CA THR A 129 -4.52 -5.99 6.17
C THR A 129 -5.81 -6.05 6.99
N SER A 130 -6.40 -4.91 7.34
CA SER A 130 -7.60 -4.85 8.17
C SER A 130 -8.65 -3.87 7.63
N GLY A 131 -8.42 -2.57 7.74
CA GLY A 131 -9.43 -1.54 7.52
C GLY A 131 -10.12 -1.54 6.15
N GLY A 132 -9.42 -1.99 5.10
CA GLY A 132 -9.95 -2.08 3.74
C GLY A 132 -10.69 -3.39 3.43
N ARG A 133 -10.52 -4.44 4.24
CA ARG A 133 -11.07 -5.78 3.98
C ARG A 133 -11.95 -6.33 5.11
N TYR A 134 -11.57 -6.05 6.35
CA TYR A 134 -12.18 -6.63 7.54
C TYR A 134 -12.51 -5.54 8.55
N PRO A 135 -13.61 -5.68 9.31
CA PRO A 135 -13.99 -4.71 10.33
C PRO A 135 -13.03 -4.67 11.53
N ILE A 136 -12.18 -5.69 11.67
CA ILE A 136 -11.18 -5.79 12.73
C ILE A 136 -9.86 -6.33 12.18
N PRO A 137 -8.69 -5.90 12.70
CA PRO A 137 -7.40 -6.51 12.40
C PRO A 137 -7.30 -7.92 12.98
N ARG A 138 -6.36 -8.71 12.42
CA ARG A 138 -6.08 -10.07 12.92
C ARG A 138 -5.54 -10.08 14.36
N ASP A 139 -4.87 -9.00 14.76
CA ASP A 139 -4.31 -8.82 16.09
C ASP A 139 -4.78 -7.47 16.67
N TRP A 140 -5.34 -7.50 17.88
CA TRP A 140 -5.83 -6.31 18.56
C TRP A 140 -4.74 -5.26 18.82
N SER A 141 -3.47 -5.68 18.89
CA SER A 141 -2.35 -4.76 19.12
C SER A 141 -2.19 -3.75 17.98
N ALA A 142 -2.63 -4.09 16.77
CA ALA A 142 -2.69 -3.17 15.64
C ALA A 142 -3.70 -2.02 15.86
N ARG A 143 -4.68 -2.22 16.74
CA ARG A 143 -5.68 -1.22 17.14
C ARG A 143 -5.35 -0.46 18.42
N ARG A 144 -4.15 -0.61 18.95
CA ARG A 144 -3.78 0.19 20.13
C ARG A 144 -3.85 1.67 19.82
N VAL A 145 -4.58 2.40 20.67
CA VAL A 145 -4.60 3.86 20.62
C VAL A 145 -3.17 4.39 20.71
N GLN A 146 -2.76 5.15 19.73
CA GLN A 146 -1.43 5.74 19.64
C GLN A 146 -1.52 7.26 19.86
N LYS A 147 -0.43 7.83 20.40
CA LYS A 147 -0.24 9.29 20.38
C LYS A 147 0.31 9.69 19.03
N PHE A 148 -0.36 10.60 18.35
CA PHE A 148 0.11 11.17 17.12
C PHE A 148 0.85 12.49 17.35
N ARG A 149 1.72 12.84 16.41
CA ARG A 149 2.43 14.11 16.46
C ARG A 149 1.40 15.24 16.28
N GLY A 150 1.31 16.13 17.30
CA GLY A 150 0.26 17.16 17.37
C GLY A 150 -0.69 16.97 18.55
N GLY A 151 -0.46 15.94 19.41
CA GLY A 151 -1.13 15.79 20.71
C GLY A 151 -2.40 14.95 20.68
N GLY A 152 -2.91 14.54 19.51
CA GLY A 152 -4.06 13.66 19.40
C GLY A 152 -3.74 12.23 19.77
N LYS A 153 -4.75 11.50 20.26
CA LYS A 153 -4.72 10.05 20.47
C LYS A 153 -5.83 9.42 19.63
N GLY A 154 -5.54 8.33 18.95
CA GLY A 154 -6.55 7.63 18.16
C GLY A 154 -6.08 6.28 17.66
N LEU A 155 -6.95 5.60 16.95
CA LEU A 155 -6.62 4.36 16.24
C LEU A 155 -5.82 4.71 14.99
N PRO A 156 -4.71 4.01 14.71
CA PRO A 156 -3.82 4.32 13.59
C PRO A 156 -4.54 4.39 12.23
N GLU A 157 -5.46 3.48 11.98
CA GLU A 157 -6.21 3.38 10.73
C GLU A 157 -7.15 4.58 10.46
N PHE A 158 -7.62 5.26 11.51
CA PHE A 158 -8.51 6.41 11.39
C PHE A 158 -7.78 7.76 11.42
N TRP A 159 -6.47 7.74 11.62
CA TRP A 159 -5.69 8.96 11.72
C TRP A 159 -5.01 9.29 10.40
N GLN A 160 -5.73 9.95 9.52
CA GLN A 160 -5.18 10.55 8.31
C GLN A 160 -4.78 12.00 8.61
N GLN A 161 -3.53 12.34 8.30
CA GLN A 161 -3.08 13.73 8.36
C GLN A 161 -3.33 14.42 7.01
N PRO A 162 -3.66 15.73 6.97
CA PRO A 162 -3.88 16.44 5.71
C PRO A 162 -2.72 16.39 4.71
N THR A 163 -1.54 16.00 5.20
CA THR A 163 -0.32 15.90 4.38
C THR A 163 0.05 14.47 3.99
N ASP A 164 -0.76 13.47 4.37
CA ASP A 164 -0.45 12.06 4.09
C ASP A 164 -0.52 11.75 2.60
N ASP A 165 -1.51 12.29 1.89
CA ASP A 165 -1.62 12.15 0.44
C ASP A 165 -0.34 12.63 -0.26
N ARG A 166 0.10 13.86 0.04
CA ARG A 166 1.36 14.41 -0.52
C ARG A 166 2.59 13.59 -0.12
N THR A 167 2.59 13.02 1.07
CA THR A 167 3.71 12.17 1.53
C THR A 167 3.72 10.85 0.76
N THR A 168 2.56 10.27 0.52
CA THR A 168 2.41 9.06 -0.29
C THR A 168 2.84 9.30 -1.74
N GLU A 169 2.41 10.40 -2.35
CA GLU A 169 2.83 10.80 -3.69
C GLU A 169 4.36 10.92 -3.80
N ARG A 170 5.03 11.48 -2.78
CA ARG A 170 6.51 11.55 -2.74
C ARG A 170 7.17 10.18 -2.59
N VAL A 171 6.57 9.26 -1.85
CA VAL A 171 7.09 7.89 -1.75
C VAL A 171 6.97 7.18 -3.09
N VAL A 172 5.83 7.32 -3.77
CA VAL A 172 5.63 6.76 -5.12
C VAL A 172 6.64 7.34 -6.10
N ALA A 173 6.77 8.67 -6.17
CA ALA A 173 7.73 9.32 -7.06
C ALA A 173 9.19 8.93 -6.77
N ALA A 174 9.55 8.68 -5.50
CA ALA A 174 10.88 8.18 -5.15
C ALA A 174 11.10 6.75 -5.66
N LEU A 175 10.09 5.88 -5.55
CA LEU A 175 10.15 4.51 -6.07
C LEU A 175 10.25 4.48 -7.60
N GLU A 176 9.44 5.30 -8.29
CA GLU A 176 9.49 5.42 -9.75
C GLU A 176 10.87 5.89 -10.21
N LYS A 177 11.44 6.90 -9.55
CA LYS A 177 12.81 7.37 -9.85
C LYS A 177 13.86 6.27 -9.68
N GLU A 178 13.78 5.47 -8.60
CA GLU A 178 14.69 4.33 -8.40
C GLU A 178 14.49 3.22 -9.45
N LEU A 179 13.27 3.08 -9.96
CA LEU A 179 12.95 2.13 -11.02
C LEU A 179 13.44 2.60 -12.40
N ASP A 180 13.56 3.89 -12.65
CA ASP A 180 14.05 4.47 -13.90
C ASP A 180 15.59 4.60 -13.95
N ALA A 181 16.25 4.67 -12.79
CA ALA A 181 17.71 4.78 -12.70
C ALA A 181 18.44 3.49 -13.09
#